data_6c85b28c687fb1769a25a627a79660e9
#
_entry.id   6c85b28c687fb1769a25a627a79660e9
#
_cell.length_a   1.000
_cell.length_b   1.000
_cell.length_c   1.000
_cell.angle_alpha   90.00
_cell.angle_beta   90.00
_cell.angle_gamma   90.00
#
_symmetry.space_group_name_H-M   'P 1'
#
loop_
_entity.id
_entity.type
_entity.pdbx_description
1 polymer ?
#
loop_
_entity_poly.entity_id
_entity_poly.type
_entity_poly.pdbx_seq_one_letter_code
_entity_poly.pdbx_strand_id
1 'polypeptide(L)'
;MEWVEVNRIFGADHVVAYDYNSSAIIDPYVNYYKAAGILEVIPWSLPNIGDVNSFSLIWNLGQITLINDCIYRNMYTSKYIASLDLDEFIVPYGRSGSWLEMMNNAGCGNKPIAIVRNTFFGISTKWPEDPIYEHDKLVHDVLRLVTLTKTKQDKYVNSFPKRSKFIARSDVVDTAGIHNIKQVWAVKNRDLFVCEVELPYGRLHHYRDPRWKDIEPIKNAFMHKFAEEIINRTSKVHRDVIWLQDLQ
;
A
#
# COMPACT_ATOMS: atom_id res chain seq x y z
N MET A 1 7.90 4.14 -7.60
CA MET A 1 7.72 5.61 -7.50
C MET A 1 6.31 5.98 -7.05
N GLU A 2 5.27 5.78 -7.86
CA GLU A 2 3.87 6.13 -7.52
C GLU A 2 3.45 5.63 -6.13
N TRP A 3 3.71 4.36 -5.83
CA TRP A 3 3.33 3.75 -4.55
C TRP A 3 3.94 4.50 -3.34
N VAL A 4 5.19 4.91 -3.42
CA VAL A 4 5.84 5.68 -2.35
C VAL A 4 5.20 7.05 -2.21
N GLU A 5 5.05 7.80 -3.31
CA GLU A 5 4.55 9.17 -3.24
C GLU A 5 3.08 9.24 -2.81
N VAL A 6 2.23 8.32 -3.27
CA VAL A 6 0.82 8.27 -2.85
C VAL A 6 0.69 7.98 -1.35
N ASN A 7 1.46 7.02 -0.82
CA ASN A 7 1.43 6.74 0.62
C ASN A 7 1.97 7.92 1.44
N ARG A 8 2.96 8.66 0.93
CA ARG A 8 3.45 9.90 1.55
C ARG A 8 2.42 11.03 1.53
N ILE A 9 1.66 11.19 0.44
CA ILE A 9 0.52 12.12 0.38
C ILE A 9 -0.48 11.80 1.51
N PHE A 10 -0.71 10.52 1.76
CA PHE A 10 -1.65 10.08 2.80
C PHE A 10 -1.06 10.05 4.21
N GLY A 11 0.21 10.45 4.39
CA GLY A 11 0.82 10.69 5.70
C GLY A 11 1.82 9.63 6.15
N ALA A 12 2.37 8.82 5.22
CA ALA A 12 3.52 7.99 5.53
C ALA A 12 4.80 8.85 5.58
N ASP A 13 5.50 8.85 6.70
CA ASP A 13 6.77 9.56 6.87
C ASP A 13 7.95 8.71 6.37
N HIS A 14 7.86 7.41 6.53
CA HIS A 14 8.92 6.46 6.22
C HIS A 14 8.36 5.17 5.63
N VAL A 15 9.14 4.53 4.76
CA VAL A 15 8.81 3.27 4.09
C VAL A 15 9.90 2.24 4.39
N VAL A 16 9.49 1.04 4.80
CA VAL A 16 10.38 -0.12 4.92
C VAL A 16 9.98 -1.14 3.86
N ALA A 17 10.91 -1.54 3.02
CA ALA A 17 10.71 -2.56 2.00
C ALA A 17 11.66 -3.74 2.21
N TYR A 18 11.16 -4.95 2.02
CA TYR A 18 11.97 -6.17 2.05
C TYR A 18 12.24 -6.61 0.61
N ASP A 19 13.50 -6.59 0.24
CA ASP A 19 13.93 -6.93 -1.11
C ASP A 19 14.35 -8.40 -1.19
N TYR A 20 13.55 -9.18 -1.89
CA TYR A 20 13.86 -10.58 -2.16
C TYR A 20 14.69 -10.76 -3.44
N ASN A 21 14.31 -10.10 -4.52
CA ASN A 21 14.98 -10.17 -5.83
C ASN A 21 14.38 -9.11 -6.77
N SER A 22 14.52 -7.84 -6.43
CA SER A 22 14.06 -6.76 -7.28
C SER A 22 14.90 -6.62 -8.55
N SER A 23 14.29 -6.12 -9.60
CA SER A 23 15.02 -5.84 -10.85
C SER A 23 15.88 -4.58 -10.70
N ALA A 24 17.10 -4.63 -11.21
CA ALA A 24 18.02 -3.48 -11.24
C ALA A 24 17.43 -2.23 -11.93
N ILE A 25 16.38 -2.38 -12.74
CA ILE A 25 15.71 -1.25 -13.39
C ILE A 25 15.09 -0.27 -12.39
N ILE A 26 14.78 -0.72 -11.17
CA ILE A 26 14.22 0.16 -10.13
C ILE A 26 15.29 0.77 -9.23
N ASP A 27 16.55 0.33 -9.30
CA ASP A 27 17.63 0.77 -8.43
C ASP A 27 17.81 2.29 -8.38
N PRO A 28 17.74 3.04 -9.48
CA PRO A 28 17.87 4.49 -9.43
C PRO A 28 16.80 5.15 -8.54
N TYR A 29 15.57 4.68 -8.60
CA TYR A 29 14.49 5.18 -7.75
C TYR A 29 14.64 4.74 -6.29
N VAL A 30 15.07 3.49 -6.06
CA VAL A 30 15.37 2.98 -4.72
C VAL A 30 16.47 3.81 -4.08
N ASN A 31 17.57 4.06 -4.81
CA ASN A 31 18.70 4.86 -4.32
C ASN A 31 18.30 6.31 -4.05
N TYR A 32 17.47 6.91 -4.90
CA TYR A 32 16.90 8.24 -4.67
C TYR A 32 16.18 8.33 -3.32
N TYR A 33 15.26 7.41 -3.05
CA TYR A 33 14.49 7.41 -1.81
C TYR A 33 15.32 7.04 -0.58
N LYS A 34 16.30 6.16 -0.72
CA LYS A 34 17.26 5.84 0.35
C LYS A 34 18.11 7.07 0.71
N ALA A 35 18.65 7.77 -0.30
CA ALA A 35 19.43 8.99 -0.08
C ALA A 35 18.61 10.12 0.56
N ALA A 36 17.31 10.17 0.27
CA ALA A 36 16.37 11.11 0.89
C ALA A 36 15.92 10.70 2.31
N GLY A 37 16.35 9.53 2.83
CA GLY A 37 15.94 9.02 4.13
C GLY A 37 14.47 8.57 4.21
N ILE A 38 13.81 8.41 3.06
CA ILE A 38 12.39 8.06 2.96
C ILE A 38 12.19 6.55 2.97
N LEU A 39 13.14 5.80 2.37
CA LEU A 39 13.03 4.36 2.17
C LEU A 39 14.20 3.63 2.83
N GLU A 40 13.88 2.67 3.68
CA GLU A 40 14.78 1.61 4.11
C GLU A 40 14.53 0.35 3.30
N VAL A 41 15.58 -0.27 2.76
CA VAL A 41 15.48 -1.56 2.07
C VAL A 41 16.26 -2.59 2.84
N ILE A 42 15.56 -3.63 3.26
CA ILE A 42 16.11 -4.76 4.01
C ILE A 42 16.25 -5.94 3.04
N PRO A 43 17.48 -6.44 2.79
CA PRO A 43 17.66 -7.63 1.99
C PRO A 43 16.93 -8.83 2.63
N TRP A 44 16.17 -9.53 1.84
CA TRP A 44 15.46 -10.72 2.27
C TRP A 44 15.85 -11.92 1.43
N SER A 45 16.37 -12.95 2.07
CA SER A 45 16.72 -14.21 1.41
C SER A 45 16.11 -15.38 2.18
N LEU A 46 15.60 -16.34 1.46
CA LEU A 46 15.16 -17.60 2.04
C LEU A 46 16.33 -18.60 1.96
N PRO A 47 16.69 -19.24 3.08
CA PRO A 47 17.77 -20.22 3.07
C PRO A 47 17.41 -21.43 2.18
N ASN A 48 18.37 -21.95 1.44
CA ASN A 48 18.22 -23.23 0.78
C ASN A 48 18.20 -24.33 1.86
N ILE A 49 17.19 -25.16 1.84
CA ILE A 49 17.04 -26.29 2.76
C ILE A 49 17.34 -27.59 1.97
N GLY A 50 18.62 -27.93 1.90
CA GLY A 50 19.10 -29.03 1.09
C GLY A 50 18.82 -28.78 -0.41
N ASP A 51 18.40 -29.82 -1.14
CA ASP A 51 18.06 -29.74 -2.57
C ASP A 51 16.64 -29.23 -2.83
N VAL A 52 15.90 -28.85 -1.76
CA VAL A 52 14.51 -28.40 -1.87
C VAL A 52 14.48 -26.90 -2.04
N ASN A 53 13.82 -26.45 -3.11
CA ASN A 53 13.56 -25.03 -3.33
C ASN A 53 12.66 -24.48 -2.19
N SER A 54 13.20 -23.60 -1.35
CA SER A 54 12.50 -23.00 -0.22
C SER A 54 11.22 -22.25 -0.60
N PHE A 55 11.06 -21.83 -1.87
CA PHE A 55 9.80 -21.27 -2.39
C PHE A 55 8.61 -22.22 -2.29
N SER A 56 8.84 -23.53 -2.40
CA SER A 56 7.77 -24.52 -2.28
C SER A 56 7.40 -24.83 -0.84
N LEU A 57 8.28 -24.52 0.11
CA LEU A 57 8.12 -24.85 1.53
C LEU A 57 7.61 -23.69 2.37
N ILE A 58 7.93 -22.45 1.98
CA ILE A 58 7.60 -21.26 2.77
C ILE A 58 6.46 -20.50 2.09
N TRP A 59 5.30 -20.56 2.73
CA TRP A 59 4.11 -19.90 2.21
C TRP A 59 4.33 -18.40 2.01
N ASN A 60 4.02 -17.93 0.80
CA ASN A 60 4.08 -16.53 0.39
C ASN A 60 5.42 -15.84 0.73
N LEU A 61 6.54 -16.57 0.52
CA LEU A 61 7.91 -16.07 0.75
C LEU A 61 8.18 -15.57 2.18
N GLY A 62 7.41 -16.04 3.15
CA GLY A 62 7.54 -15.60 4.54
C GLY A 62 6.94 -14.25 4.84
N GLN A 63 5.98 -13.75 4.04
CA GLN A 63 5.38 -12.42 4.19
C GLN A 63 4.90 -12.13 5.62
N ILE A 64 4.35 -13.12 6.34
CA ILE A 64 3.93 -12.93 7.74
C ILE A 64 5.13 -12.59 8.62
N THR A 65 6.28 -13.23 8.40
CA THR A 65 7.51 -12.96 9.15
C THR A 65 7.98 -11.53 8.88
N LEU A 66 7.97 -11.09 7.61
CA LEU A 66 8.37 -9.74 7.22
C LEU A 66 7.49 -8.66 7.86
N ILE A 67 6.18 -8.89 7.89
CA ILE A 67 5.23 -7.96 8.53
C ILE A 67 5.54 -7.81 10.02
N ASN A 68 5.77 -8.92 10.72
CA ASN A 68 6.06 -8.89 12.15
C ASN A 68 7.47 -8.32 12.44
N ASP A 69 8.48 -8.65 11.63
CA ASP A 69 9.80 -8.03 11.74
C ASP A 69 9.72 -6.51 11.57
N CYS A 70 8.98 -6.02 10.57
CA CYS A 70 8.76 -4.59 10.36
C CYS A 70 8.11 -3.92 11.59
N ILE A 71 7.08 -4.55 12.17
CA ILE A 71 6.40 -4.01 13.34
C ILE A 71 7.37 -3.92 14.53
N TYR A 72 8.12 -4.98 14.82
CA TYR A 72 9.05 -4.99 15.95
C TYR A 72 10.23 -4.05 15.76
N ARG A 73 10.81 -3.96 14.56
CA ARG A 73 11.89 -3.00 14.26
C ARG A 73 11.47 -1.56 14.51
N ASN A 74 10.24 -1.25 14.18
CA ASN A 74 9.74 0.12 14.21
C ASN A 74 8.88 0.44 15.44
N MET A 75 8.79 -0.48 16.41
CA MET A 75 7.92 -0.37 17.57
C MET A 75 8.14 0.91 18.38
N TYR A 76 9.39 1.38 18.48
CA TYR A 76 9.75 2.54 19.28
C TYR A 76 10.03 3.80 18.44
N THR A 77 10.04 3.69 17.13
CA THR A 77 10.35 4.80 16.21
C THR A 77 9.12 5.31 15.46
N SER A 78 8.13 4.44 15.25
CA SER A 78 6.90 4.76 14.52
C SER A 78 5.68 4.60 15.39
N LYS A 79 4.84 5.63 15.46
CA LYS A 79 3.59 5.58 16.21
C LYS A 79 2.58 4.62 15.58
N TYR A 80 2.48 4.63 14.26
CA TYR A 80 1.61 3.77 13.47
C TYR A 80 2.39 3.04 12.40
N ILE A 81 1.98 1.83 12.08
CA ILE A 81 2.48 1.04 10.96
C ILE A 81 1.29 0.62 10.10
N ALA A 82 1.44 0.80 8.78
CA ALA A 82 0.54 0.25 7.77
C ALA A 82 1.27 -0.84 7.00
N SER A 83 0.67 -2.02 6.88
CA SER A 83 1.20 -3.11 6.05
C SER A 83 0.42 -3.17 4.74
N LEU A 84 1.10 -2.93 3.62
CA LEU A 84 0.51 -2.85 2.29
C LEU A 84 1.35 -3.63 1.28
N ASP A 85 0.68 -4.27 0.31
CA ASP A 85 1.34 -4.78 -0.87
C ASP A 85 1.59 -3.62 -1.88
N LEU A 86 2.52 -3.78 -2.84
CA LEU A 86 2.90 -2.70 -3.77
C LEU A 86 1.80 -2.32 -4.78
N ASP A 87 0.74 -3.11 -4.85
CA ASP A 87 -0.45 -2.88 -5.67
C ASP A 87 -1.66 -2.40 -4.84
N GLU A 88 -1.41 -1.98 -3.59
CA GLU A 88 -2.45 -1.58 -2.64
C GLU A 88 -2.22 -0.18 -2.08
N PHE A 89 -3.32 0.55 -1.89
CA PHE A 89 -3.34 1.90 -1.30
C PHE A 89 -4.51 2.04 -0.33
N ILE A 90 -4.24 2.39 0.93
CA ILE A 90 -5.29 2.84 1.85
C ILE A 90 -5.64 4.28 1.49
N VAL A 91 -6.79 4.48 0.89
CA VAL A 91 -7.23 5.79 0.39
C VAL A 91 -8.21 6.43 1.38
N PRO A 92 -7.88 7.63 1.93
CA PRO A 92 -8.79 8.43 2.73
C PRO A 92 -9.92 8.99 1.87
N TYR A 93 -11.18 8.73 2.25
CA TYR A 93 -12.37 9.19 1.55
C TYR A 93 -13.02 10.42 2.23
N GLY A 94 -14.01 10.96 1.58
CA GLY A 94 -14.72 12.14 2.06
C GLY A 94 -13.86 13.41 2.03
N ARG A 95 -13.81 14.11 3.14
CA ARG A 95 -12.99 15.33 3.30
C ARG A 95 -11.58 15.06 3.80
N SER A 96 -11.27 13.81 4.17
CA SER A 96 -9.97 13.43 4.69
C SER A 96 -8.88 13.54 3.61
N GLY A 97 -7.73 14.06 3.98
CA GLY A 97 -6.53 14.13 3.14
C GLY A 97 -5.43 13.18 3.62
N SER A 98 -5.57 12.64 4.85
CA SER A 98 -4.56 11.75 5.46
C SER A 98 -5.19 10.58 6.20
N TRP A 99 -4.37 9.57 6.51
CA TRP A 99 -4.80 8.42 7.31
C TRP A 99 -5.26 8.79 8.72
N LEU A 100 -4.61 9.77 9.35
CA LEU A 100 -5.00 10.22 10.68
C LEU A 100 -6.37 10.90 10.65
N GLU A 101 -6.61 11.76 9.67
CA GLU A 101 -7.94 12.37 9.48
C GLU A 101 -9.00 11.34 9.16
N MET A 102 -8.68 10.37 8.30
CA MET A 102 -9.56 9.25 7.99
C MET A 102 -9.98 8.49 9.25
N MET A 103 -9.01 8.10 10.09
CA MET A 103 -9.29 7.39 11.33
C MET A 103 -10.13 8.24 12.29
N ASN A 104 -9.83 9.51 12.44
CA ASN A 104 -10.61 10.41 13.29
C ASN A 104 -12.04 10.58 12.80
N ASN A 105 -12.23 10.83 11.51
CA ASN A 105 -13.55 11.02 10.89
C ASN A 105 -14.39 9.73 10.91
N ALA A 106 -13.75 8.57 10.85
CA ALA A 106 -14.41 7.27 11.00
C ALA A 106 -14.72 6.89 12.45
N GLY A 107 -14.42 7.74 13.43
CA GLY A 107 -14.56 7.42 14.85
C GLY A 107 -13.53 6.40 15.36
N CYS A 108 -12.47 6.15 14.59
CA CYS A 108 -11.39 5.23 14.94
C CYS A 108 -10.23 5.86 15.71
N GLY A 109 -10.22 7.18 15.89
CA GLY A 109 -9.08 7.91 16.46
C GLY A 109 -8.66 7.47 17.88
N ASN A 110 -9.58 6.91 18.66
CA ASN A 110 -9.31 6.36 19.98
C ASN A 110 -8.98 4.85 19.97
N LYS A 111 -8.98 4.22 18.83
CA LYS A 111 -8.64 2.79 18.67
C LYS A 111 -7.23 2.65 18.13
N PRO A 112 -6.42 1.75 18.69
CA PRO A 112 -5.05 1.58 18.23
C PRO A 112 -4.92 0.83 16.89
N ILE A 113 -5.98 0.18 16.42
CA ILE A 113 -5.99 -0.59 15.17
C ILE A 113 -7.18 -0.15 14.34
N ALA A 114 -6.92 0.38 13.15
CA ALA A 114 -7.90 0.66 12.11
C ALA A 114 -7.74 -0.36 10.97
N ILE A 115 -8.85 -0.97 10.55
CA ILE A 115 -8.85 -1.93 9.45
C ILE A 115 -9.71 -1.40 8.32
N VAL A 116 -9.18 -1.51 7.09
CA VAL A 116 -9.76 -0.93 5.89
C VAL A 116 -10.10 -2.03 4.89
N ARG A 117 -11.35 -2.02 4.40
CA ARG A 117 -11.87 -3.02 3.47
C ARG A 117 -11.32 -2.87 2.06
N ASN A 118 -11.07 -4.00 1.42
CA ASN A 118 -10.52 -4.10 0.09
C ASN A 118 -11.58 -3.91 -1.00
N THR A 119 -11.18 -3.15 -2.02
CA THR A 119 -11.91 -2.98 -3.28
C THR A 119 -10.93 -3.17 -4.44
N PHE A 120 -11.25 -4.05 -5.40
CA PHE A 120 -10.40 -4.29 -6.55
C PHE A 120 -10.60 -3.23 -7.63
N PHE A 121 -9.49 -2.78 -8.21
CA PHE A 121 -9.43 -1.99 -9.42
C PHE A 121 -8.76 -2.84 -10.51
N GLY A 122 -9.47 -3.11 -11.60
CA GLY A 122 -8.95 -3.93 -12.68
C GLY A 122 -7.84 -3.23 -13.46
N ILE A 123 -6.77 -3.97 -13.79
CA ILE A 123 -5.61 -3.44 -14.49
C ILE A 123 -5.43 -4.00 -15.91
N SER A 124 -6.07 -5.12 -16.25
CA SER A 124 -6.00 -5.69 -17.59
C SER A 124 -6.77 -4.85 -18.62
N THR A 125 -6.56 -5.16 -19.90
CA THR A 125 -7.24 -4.51 -21.02
C THR A 125 -8.76 -4.71 -21.05
N LYS A 126 -9.28 -5.64 -20.25
CA LYS A 126 -10.73 -5.82 -20.03
C LYS A 126 -11.37 -4.68 -19.26
N TRP A 127 -10.56 -3.91 -18.55
CA TRP A 127 -10.99 -2.76 -17.77
C TRP A 127 -10.57 -1.49 -18.52
N PRO A 128 -11.53 -0.75 -19.11
CA PRO A 128 -11.20 0.46 -19.85
C PRO A 128 -10.52 1.49 -18.93
N GLU A 129 -9.56 2.19 -19.49
CA GLU A 129 -8.86 3.27 -18.80
C GLU A 129 -9.74 4.51 -18.65
N ASP A 130 -9.32 5.44 -17.82
CA ASP A 130 -10.03 6.70 -17.66
C ASP A 130 -9.73 7.60 -18.85
N PRO A 131 -10.75 8.07 -19.59
CA PRO A 131 -10.56 8.89 -20.79
C PRO A 131 -9.85 10.22 -20.51
N ILE A 132 -9.79 10.69 -19.27
CA ILE A 132 -9.06 11.93 -18.91
C ILE A 132 -7.55 11.75 -19.09
N TYR A 133 -7.02 10.58 -18.76
CA TYR A 133 -5.58 10.30 -18.80
C TYR A 133 -5.16 9.27 -19.85
N GLU A 134 -6.10 8.68 -20.59
CA GLU A 134 -5.82 7.67 -21.62
C GLU A 134 -4.83 8.17 -22.68
N HIS A 135 -4.88 9.48 -23.01
CA HIS A 135 -4.00 10.12 -24.00
C HIS A 135 -2.98 11.09 -23.38
N ASP A 136 -2.89 11.16 -22.06
CA ASP A 136 -1.89 11.98 -21.38
C ASP A 136 -0.54 11.26 -21.37
N LYS A 137 0.36 11.63 -22.26
CA LYS A 137 1.68 11.02 -22.41
C LYS A 137 2.49 11.03 -21.12
N LEU A 138 2.41 12.07 -20.31
CA LEU A 138 3.14 12.13 -19.05
C LEU A 138 2.59 11.12 -18.05
N VAL A 139 1.30 11.12 -17.81
CA VAL A 139 0.64 10.26 -16.83
C VAL A 139 0.63 8.80 -17.26
N HIS A 140 0.30 8.55 -18.55
CA HIS A 140 0.10 7.20 -19.08
C HIS A 140 1.41 6.53 -19.48
N ASP A 141 2.25 7.19 -20.29
CA ASP A 141 3.41 6.56 -20.94
C ASP A 141 4.68 6.70 -20.10
N VAL A 142 4.91 7.87 -19.51
CA VAL A 142 6.14 8.17 -18.76
C VAL A 142 6.04 7.75 -17.31
N LEU A 143 5.08 8.28 -16.57
CA LEU A 143 4.95 8.04 -15.13
C LEU A 143 4.20 6.74 -14.81
N ARG A 144 3.34 6.30 -15.72
CA ARG A 144 2.51 5.08 -15.60
C ARG A 144 1.70 5.05 -14.32
N LEU A 145 0.97 6.15 -14.04
CA LEU A 145 0.22 6.32 -12.80
C LEU A 145 -1.08 5.51 -12.82
N VAL A 146 -1.00 4.30 -12.30
CA VAL A 146 -2.12 3.35 -12.28
C VAL A 146 -3.31 3.89 -11.47
N THR A 147 -3.07 4.67 -10.43
CA THR A 147 -4.13 5.24 -9.60
C THR A 147 -4.99 6.27 -10.32
N LEU A 148 -4.46 6.91 -11.36
CA LEU A 148 -5.18 7.90 -12.17
C LEU A 148 -5.78 7.31 -13.44
N THR A 149 -5.13 6.31 -14.05
CA THR A 149 -5.57 5.72 -15.32
C THR A 149 -6.57 4.59 -15.13
N LYS A 150 -6.51 3.84 -14.02
CA LYS A 150 -7.37 2.69 -13.74
C LYS A 150 -8.46 3.05 -12.73
N THR A 151 -9.58 3.61 -13.24
CA THR A 151 -10.70 4.11 -12.43
C THR A 151 -11.91 3.18 -12.40
N LYS A 152 -11.78 1.96 -12.90
CA LYS A 152 -12.84 0.96 -12.81
C LYS A 152 -12.60 0.00 -11.67
N GLN A 153 -13.45 0.08 -10.66
CA GLN A 153 -13.45 -0.86 -9.54
C GLN A 153 -14.53 -1.93 -9.70
N ASP A 154 -14.32 -3.07 -9.04
CA ASP A 154 -15.39 -4.03 -8.81
C ASP A 154 -16.46 -3.40 -7.90
N LYS A 155 -17.73 -3.62 -8.20
CA LYS A 155 -18.86 -3.21 -7.36
C LYS A 155 -18.77 -3.85 -5.97
N TYR A 156 -18.25 -5.07 -5.89
CA TYR A 156 -18.10 -5.78 -4.63
C TYR A 156 -16.93 -5.24 -3.80
N VAL A 157 -17.25 -4.88 -2.56
CA VAL A 157 -16.27 -4.59 -1.53
C VAL A 157 -16.14 -5.82 -0.63
N ASN A 158 -14.93 -6.32 -0.44
CA ASN A 158 -14.72 -7.48 0.41
C ASN A 158 -15.17 -7.20 1.85
N SER A 159 -15.87 -8.18 2.44
CA SER A 159 -16.24 -8.08 3.84
C SER A 159 -15.02 -8.21 4.75
N PHE A 160 -15.06 -7.54 5.88
CA PHE A 160 -14.06 -7.67 6.93
C PHE A 160 -14.01 -9.11 7.51
N PRO A 161 -12.84 -9.67 7.81
CA PRO A 161 -11.47 -9.16 7.59
C PRO A 161 -10.86 -9.62 6.25
N LYS A 162 -11.67 -10.06 5.30
CA LYS A 162 -11.20 -10.68 4.06
C LYS A 162 -10.46 -9.68 3.18
N ARG A 163 -9.17 -9.95 2.89
CA ARG A 163 -8.28 -9.11 2.08
C ARG A 163 -8.13 -7.66 2.59
N SER A 164 -8.51 -7.40 3.83
CA SER A 164 -8.34 -6.09 4.45
C SER A 164 -6.85 -5.79 4.70
N LYS A 165 -6.55 -4.52 4.92
CA LYS A 165 -5.25 -4.07 5.44
C LYS A 165 -5.49 -3.20 6.66
N PHE A 166 -4.44 -2.97 7.44
CA PHE A 166 -4.55 -2.28 8.71
C PHE A 166 -3.56 -1.14 8.86
N ILE A 167 -3.94 -0.18 9.67
CA ILE A 167 -3.06 0.81 10.27
C ILE A 167 -3.12 0.56 11.77
N ALA A 168 -2.01 0.23 12.40
CA ALA A 168 -1.97 -0.13 13.79
C ALA A 168 -0.87 0.63 14.53
N ARG A 169 -1.12 0.96 15.80
CA ARG A 169 -0.06 1.39 16.71
C ARG A 169 0.91 0.24 16.90
N SER A 170 2.17 0.51 16.63
CA SER A 170 3.24 -0.52 16.67
C SER A 170 3.42 -1.13 18.07
N ASP A 171 3.26 -0.32 19.12
CA ASP A 171 3.47 -0.69 20.52
C ASP A 171 2.37 -1.59 21.11
N VAL A 172 1.25 -1.80 20.39
CA VAL A 172 0.16 -2.66 20.88
C VAL A 172 0.07 -4.01 20.17
N VAL A 173 0.77 -4.16 19.04
CA VAL A 173 0.71 -5.39 18.24
C VAL A 173 1.67 -6.43 18.80
N ASP A 174 1.12 -7.60 19.16
CA ASP A 174 1.90 -8.80 19.46
C ASP A 174 2.14 -9.59 18.17
N THR A 175 1.09 -9.97 17.46
CA THR A 175 1.21 -10.77 16.23
C THR A 175 0.28 -10.24 15.15
N ALA A 176 0.84 -9.97 13.99
CA ALA A 176 0.10 -9.59 12.78
C ALA A 176 0.02 -10.72 11.75
N GLY A 177 -1.10 -10.80 11.06
CA GLY A 177 -1.24 -11.54 9.80
C GLY A 177 -1.22 -10.58 8.61
N ILE A 178 -1.43 -11.10 7.41
CA ILE A 178 -1.42 -10.29 6.17
C ILE A 178 -2.59 -9.29 6.11
N HIS A 179 -3.74 -9.67 6.66
CA HIS A 179 -4.99 -8.95 6.49
C HIS A 179 -5.57 -8.39 7.78
N ASN A 180 -5.01 -8.75 8.92
CA ASN A 180 -5.49 -8.31 10.24
C ASN A 180 -4.42 -8.52 11.31
N ILE A 181 -4.60 -7.88 12.44
CA ILE A 181 -3.85 -8.16 13.66
C ILE A 181 -4.41 -9.44 14.30
N LYS A 182 -3.54 -10.35 14.67
CA LYS A 182 -3.90 -11.63 15.28
C LYS A 182 -3.95 -11.54 16.80
N GLN A 183 -2.93 -10.91 17.40
CA GLN A 183 -2.80 -10.75 18.84
C GLN A 183 -2.31 -9.35 19.18
N VAL A 184 -2.72 -8.87 20.35
CA VAL A 184 -2.26 -7.60 20.94
C VAL A 184 -1.70 -7.86 22.33
N TRP A 185 -0.72 -7.05 22.73
CA TRP A 185 -0.12 -7.17 24.06
C TRP A 185 -1.16 -6.95 25.17
N ALA A 186 -1.01 -7.66 26.27
CA ALA A 186 -1.71 -7.42 27.54
C ALA A 186 -3.23 -7.63 27.57
N VAL A 187 -3.92 -8.04 26.51
CA VAL A 187 -5.38 -8.18 26.53
C VAL A 187 -5.87 -9.44 25.79
N LYS A 188 -6.78 -10.18 26.45
CA LYS A 188 -7.38 -11.39 25.86
C LYS A 188 -8.36 -11.10 24.71
N ASN A 189 -8.96 -9.90 24.67
CA ASN A 189 -9.94 -9.54 23.65
C ASN A 189 -9.44 -8.39 22.76
N ARG A 190 -8.85 -8.73 21.60
CA ARG A 190 -8.35 -7.78 20.62
C ARG A 190 -9.44 -6.89 20.00
N ASP A 191 -10.71 -7.36 19.99
CA ASP A 191 -11.80 -6.65 19.31
C ASP A 191 -12.11 -5.30 19.98
N LEU A 192 -11.73 -5.14 21.26
CA LEU A 192 -11.78 -3.84 21.95
C LEU A 192 -10.80 -2.82 21.34
N PHE A 193 -9.78 -3.28 20.63
CA PHE A 193 -8.70 -2.47 20.06
C PHE A 193 -8.89 -2.20 18.56
N VAL A 194 -9.77 -2.93 17.90
CA VAL A 194 -10.00 -2.84 16.45
C VAL A 194 -11.16 -1.89 16.15
N CYS A 195 -10.95 -1.06 15.15
CA CYS A 195 -11.98 -0.25 14.51
C CYS A 195 -12.04 -0.59 13.03
N GLU A 196 -13.20 -0.92 12.52
CA GLU A 196 -13.43 -1.05 11.09
C GLU A 196 -13.74 0.32 10.50
N VAL A 197 -12.89 0.76 9.55
CA VAL A 197 -13.12 2.01 8.83
C VAL A 197 -14.29 1.81 7.86
N GLU A 198 -15.36 2.55 8.08
CA GLU A 198 -16.54 2.52 7.22
C GLU A 198 -16.24 3.09 5.83
N LEU A 199 -16.91 2.53 4.81
CA LEU A 199 -16.66 2.86 3.40
C LEU A 199 -16.69 4.34 3.02
N PRO A 200 -17.56 5.20 3.62
CA PRO A 200 -17.55 6.63 3.35
C PRO A 200 -16.27 7.35 3.80
N TYR A 201 -15.49 6.73 4.68
CA TYR A 201 -14.29 7.34 5.25
C TYR A 201 -12.98 6.81 4.67
N GLY A 202 -12.93 5.53 4.27
CA GLY A 202 -11.72 4.94 3.72
C GLY A 202 -11.94 3.64 2.98
N ARG A 203 -11.09 3.36 2.01
CA ARG A 203 -11.07 2.12 1.24
C ARG A 203 -9.64 1.70 0.93
N LEU A 204 -9.42 0.40 0.88
CA LEU A 204 -8.22 -0.16 0.31
C LEU A 204 -8.43 -0.35 -1.20
N HIS A 205 -7.77 0.46 -2.01
CA HIS A 205 -7.70 0.28 -3.44
C HIS A 205 -6.64 -0.77 -3.75
N HIS A 206 -7.03 -1.85 -4.40
CA HIS A 206 -6.15 -2.94 -4.79
C HIS A 206 -6.14 -3.04 -6.32
N TYR A 207 -5.06 -2.56 -6.95
CA TYR A 207 -4.91 -2.50 -8.41
C TYR A 207 -4.49 -3.84 -8.96
N ARG A 208 -5.47 -4.73 -9.09
CA ARG A 208 -5.30 -6.10 -9.53
C ARG A 208 -6.60 -6.65 -10.10
N ASP A 209 -6.51 -7.49 -11.13
CA ASP A 209 -7.69 -8.18 -11.63
C ASP A 209 -8.21 -9.17 -10.58
N PRO A 210 -9.49 -9.09 -10.23
CA PRO A 210 -10.11 -10.06 -9.34
C PRO A 210 -10.13 -11.45 -9.99
N ARG A 211 -10.02 -12.48 -9.17
CA ARG A 211 -9.94 -13.88 -9.65
C ARG A 211 -11.31 -14.50 -9.98
N TRP A 212 -12.41 -13.85 -9.60
CA TRP A 212 -13.77 -14.33 -9.90
C TRP A 212 -14.25 -13.82 -11.24
N LYS A 213 -15.23 -14.54 -11.83
CA LYS A 213 -15.71 -14.29 -13.20
C LYS A 213 -16.78 -13.21 -13.28
N ASP A 214 -17.60 -13.09 -12.24
CA ASP A 214 -18.75 -12.17 -12.23
C ASP A 214 -18.31 -10.82 -11.67
N ILE A 215 -17.74 -10.00 -12.55
CA ILE A 215 -17.24 -8.68 -12.23
C ILE A 215 -18.24 -7.65 -12.74
N GLU A 216 -18.71 -6.79 -11.87
CA GLU A 216 -19.53 -5.63 -12.22
C GLU A 216 -18.70 -4.34 -12.06
N PRO A 217 -18.01 -3.86 -13.13
CA PRO A 217 -17.17 -2.69 -13.04
C PRO A 217 -18.02 -1.43 -12.88
N ILE A 218 -17.72 -0.64 -11.86
CA ILE A 218 -18.28 0.69 -11.66
C ILE A 218 -17.17 1.74 -11.68
N LYS A 219 -17.48 2.95 -12.14
CA LYS A 219 -16.49 4.03 -12.15
C LYS A 219 -16.23 4.53 -10.74
N ASN A 220 -14.94 4.64 -10.38
CA ASN A 220 -14.46 5.29 -9.18
C ASN A 220 -13.17 6.06 -9.47
N ALA A 221 -13.32 7.32 -9.79
CA ALA A 221 -12.21 8.24 -10.07
C ALA A 221 -11.81 9.07 -8.82
N PHE A 222 -11.98 8.54 -7.61
CA PHE A 222 -11.74 9.30 -6.39
C PHE A 222 -10.29 9.78 -6.27
N MET A 223 -9.33 9.01 -6.80
CA MET A 223 -7.91 9.39 -6.81
C MET A 223 -7.61 10.65 -7.62
N HIS A 224 -8.49 11.05 -8.55
CA HIS A 224 -8.36 12.32 -9.27
C HIS A 224 -8.40 13.56 -8.36
N LYS A 225 -8.96 13.43 -7.16
CA LYS A 225 -8.89 14.48 -6.12
C LYS A 225 -7.44 14.85 -5.77
N PHE A 226 -6.53 13.90 -5.89
CA PHE A 226 -5.11 14.03 -5.55
C PHE A 226 -4.22 14.10 -6.79
N ALA A 227 -4.81 14.18 -8.00
CA ALA A 227 -4.08 14.04 -9.26
C ALA A 227 -2.93 15.04 -9.40
N GLU A 228 -3.18 16.32 -9.12
CA GLU A 228 -2.16 17.37 -9.22
C GLU A 228 -0.96 17.06 -8.32
N GLU A 229 -1.21 16.69 -7.07
CA GLU A 229 -0.14 16.39 -6.12
C GLU A 229 0.63 15.11 -6.50
N ILE A 230 -0.09 14.05 -6.94
CA ILE A 230 0.52 12.81 -7.42
C ILE A 230 1.42 13.08 -8.62
N ILE A 231 0.92 13.79 -9.64
CA ILE A 231 1.66 14.12 -10.86
C ILE A 231 2.88 14.97 -10.52
N ASN A 232 2.73 16.00 -9.70
CA ASN A 232 3.83 16.91 -9.35
C ASN A 232 4.94 16.18 -8.60
N ARG A 233 4.61 15.37 -7.59
CA ARG A 233 5.59 14.61 -6.79
C ARG A 233 6.29 13.55 -7.63
N THR A 234 5.55 12.75 -8.39
CA THR A 234 6.13 11.69 -9.22
C THR A 234 6.96 12.26 -10.36
N SER A 235 6.51 13.35 -11.01
CA SER A 235 7.31 14.05 -12.03
C SER A 235 8.61 14.61 -11.49
N LYS A 236 8.58 15.16 -10.27
CA LYS A 236 9.80 15.64 -9.62
C LYS A 236 10.79 14.50 -9.41
N VAL A 237 10.36 13.41 -8.80
CA VAL A 237 11.22 12.24 -8.58
C VAL A 237 11.78 11.69 -9.88
N HIS A 238 10.93 11.58 -10.90
CA HIS A 238 11.34 11.06 -12.22
C HIS A 238 12.42 11.94 -12.86
N ARG A 239 12.24 13.28 -12.86
CA ARG A 239 13.25 14.21 -13.36
C ARG A 239 14.56 14.13 -12.58
N ASP A 240 14.47 14.11 -11.25
CA ASP A 240 15.65 14.07 -10.38
C ASP A 240 16.46 12.78 -10.62
N VAL A 241 15.76 11.63 -10.80
CA VAL A 241 16.41 10.34 -11.07
C VAL A 241 17.08 10.32 -12.44
N ILE A 242 16.44 10.84 -13.50
CA ILE A 242 17.04 10.91 -14.84
C ILE A 242 18.27 11.81 -14.80
N TRP A 243 18.15 13.01 -14.21
CA TRP A 243 19.27 13.95 -14.09
C TRP A 243 20.48 13.34 -13.37
N LEU A 244 20.25 12.56 -12.30
CA LEU A 244 21.33 11.85 -11.59
C LEU A 244 21.99 10.76 -12.44
N GLN A 245 21.24 10.11 -13.34
CA GLN A 245 21.79 9.12 -14.26
C GLN A 245 22.66 9.75 -15.36
N ASP A 246 22.27 10.93 -15.85
CA ASP A 246 23.03 11.66 -16.87
C ASP A 246 24.39 12.22 -16.36
N LEU A 247 24.60 12.25 -15.03
CA LEU A 247 25.83 12.68 -14.39
C LEU A 247 26.85 11.55 -14.14
N GLN A 248 26.47 10.29 -14.37
CA GLN A 248 27.33 9.10 -14.18
C GLN A 248 27.89 8.57 -15.50
#